data_156f8f1f348f7d215e8884f2a8e3b9f7
#
_entry.id   156f8f1f348f7d215e8884f2a8e3b9f7
#
_cell.length_a   1.000
_cell.length_b   1.000
_cell.length_c   1.000
_cell.angle_alpha   90.00
_cell.angle_beta   90.00
_cell.angle_gamma   90.00
#
_symmetry.space_group_name_H-M   'P 1'
#
loop_
_entity.id
_entity.type
_entity.pdbx_description
1 polymer ?
#
loop_
_entity_poly.entity_id
_entity_poly.type
_entity_poly.pdbx_seq_one_letter_code
_entity_poly.pdbx_strand_id
1 'polypeptide(L)'
;MDYDRKDAKKWATATVKGFYQCPITPMTADHKFDIDGIRYNIDKYVEMGLDGLVVGGFIAECWNVTPSEWMRYHEIVAEANAGRLDLWTIILDPSVHLALEKMQFVEKLGFNGAEVINPVVQLRTDDEIFAWFKYLTDRSNMAVCLYRTPVSGTVLSWNLMRRLADLDTVIGVKQGAMNRAETIKIRSLMPEGFNTMEPFEYFFLEDLRLGGTVCWGELSFMLYGNKRHLALDYINLSNQGKWEEARTKWEGLHDVREFYHDNFVWDIARTATYASALANIKAWYEAIGLKAGPILPPVADVTQQKREEIKARLVELGIA
;
A
#
# COMPACT_ATOMS: atom_id res chain seq x y z
N MET A 1 18.08 4.55 6.93
CA MET A 1 17.99 3.27 6.14
C MET A 1 19.06 2.32 6.69
N ASP A 2 18.70 1.06 6.86
CA ASP A 2 19.59 0.05 7.46
C ASP A 2 20.30 -0.79 6.40
N TYR A 3 20.52 -0.23 5.21
CA TYR A 3 21.18 -0.89 4.09
C TYR A 3 21.94 0.12 3.23
N ASP A 4 23.01 -0.37 2.59
CA ASP A 4 23.69 0.34 1.51
C ASP A 4 22.99 0.05 0.17
N ARG A 5 23.11 0.97 -0.80
CA ARG A 5 22.51 0.86 -2.13
C ARG A 5 22.70 -0.53 -2.77
N LYS A 6 23.90 -1.10 -2.70
CA LYS A 6 24.22 -2.41 -3.29
C LYS A 6 23.57 -3.59 -2.58
N ASP A 7 23.18 -3.40 -1.32
CA ASP A 7 22.57 -4.42 -0.48
C ASP A 7 21.04 -4.29 -0.40
N ALA A 8 20.44 -3.31 -1.06
CA ALA A 8 19.01 -3.03 -1.00
C ALA A 8 18.14 -4.28 -1.28
N LYS A 9 18.46 -5.06 -2.30
CA LYS A 9 17.72 -6.30 -2.64
C LYS A 9 17.85 -7.37 -1.54
N LYS A 10 19.08 -7.59 -1.04
CA LYS A 10 19.34 -8.55 0.03
C LYS A 10 18.63 -8.15 1.32
N TRP A 11 18.71 -6.87 1.67
CA TRP A 11 18.00 -6.31 2.81
C TRP A 11 16.48 -6.52 2.65
N ALA A 12 15.89 -6.14 1.52
CA ALA A 12 14.46 -6.26 1.30
C ALA A 12 13.97 -7.72 1.36
N THR A 13 14.72 -8.67 0.80
CA THR A 13 14.39 -10.10 0.90
C THR A 13 14.40 -10.61 2.34
N ALA A 14 15.27 -10.07 3.18
CA ALA A 14 15.38 -10.47 4.58
C ALA A 14 14.29 -9.83 5.46
N THR A 15 13.95 -8.56 5.21
CA THR A 15 13.15 -7.72 6.13
C THR A 15 11.73 -7.44 5.67
N VAL A 16 11.47 -7.27 4.36
CA VAL A 16 10.15 -6.90 3.85
C VAL A 16 9.24 -8.12 3.80
N LYS A 17 8.46 -8.34 4.86
CA LYS A 17 7.55 -9.48 5.05
C LYS A 17 6.32 -9.07 5.86
N GLY A 18 5.23 -9.84 5.75
CA GLY A 18 4.03 -9.60 6.54
C GLY A 18 3.10 -8.55 5.93
N PHE A 19 2.59 -7.64 6.74
CA PHE A 19 1.60 -6.64 6.31
C PHE A 19 2.19 -5.24 6.22
N TYR A 20 2.31 -4.74 5.00
CA TYR A 20 2.64 -3.35 4.66
C TYR A 20 1.38 -2.68 4.09
N GLN A 21 0.76 -1.80 4.85
CA GLN A 21 -0.58 -1.29 4.52
C GLN A 21 -0.54 0.19 4.15
N CYS A 22 -1.49 0.61 3.29
CA CYS A 22 -1.68 2.00 2.91
C CYS A 22 -2.75 2.65 3.81
N PRO A 23 -2.39 3.48 4.80
CA PRO A 23 -3.37 4.15 5.62
C PRO A 23 -4.06 5.29 4.86
N ILE A 24 -5.31 5.60 5.23
CA ILE A 24 -5.95 6.87 4.87
C ILE A 24 -5.30 8.03 5.63
N THR A 25 -5.48 9.25 5.14
CA THR A 25 -5.06 10.46 5.85
C THR A 25 -6.24 11.05 6.65
N PRO A 26 -6.15 11.11 7.99
CA PRO A 26 -7.11 11.85 8.80
C PRO A 26 -7.12 13.35 8.46
N MET A 27 -8.35 13.89 8.31
CA MET A 27 -8.57 15.30 8.01
C MET A 27 -9.47 15.94 9.05
N THR A 28 -9.23 17.21 9.35
CA THR A 28 -10.12 18.05 10.15
C THR A 28 -11.34 18.49 9.33
N ALA A 29 -12.36 19.04 9.98
CA ALA A 29 -13.59 19.48 9.31
C ALA A 29 -13.36 20.61 8.26
N ASP A 30 -12.25 21.34 8.36
CA ASP A 30 -11.82 22.36 7.40
C ASP A 30 -10.79 21.83 6.38
N HIS A 31 -10.71 20.52 6.22
CA HIS A 31 -9.87 19.81 5.24
C HIS A 31 -8.36 20.03 5.41
N LYS A 32 -7.91 20.21 6.65
CA LYS A 32 -6.48 20.20 7.01
C LYS A 32 -6.08 18.83 7.56
N PHE A 33 -4.79 18.53 7.56
CA PHE A 33 -4.31 17.31 8.22
C PHE A 33 -4.66 17.34 9.71
N ASP A 34 -5.38 16.32 10.16
CA ASP A 34 -5.61 16.07 11.58
C ASP A 34 -4.36 15.41 12.18
N ILE A 35 -3.44 16.25 12.67
CA ILE A 35 -2.15 15.78 13.17
C ILE A 35 -2.32 14.82 14.35
N ASP A 36 -3.24 15.11 15.25
CA ASP A 36 -3.49 14.25 16.41
C ASP A 36 -4.19 12.95 15.97
N GLY A 37 -5.07 13.02 14.98
CA GLY A 37 -5.67 11.85 14.35
C GLY A 37 -4.65 10.96 13.65
N ILE A 38 -3.67 11.54 12.95
CA ILE A 38 -2.57 10.80 12.32
C ILE A 38 -1.74 10.08 13.40
N ARG A 39 -1.34 10.78 14.47
CA ARG A 39 -0.58 10.21 15.59
C ARG A 39 -1.33 9.07 16.25
N TYR A 40 -2.60 9.30 16.57
CA TYR A 40 -3.47 8.28 17.16
C TYR A 40 -3.54 7.02 16.29
N ASN A 41 -3.76 7.19 14.98
CA ASN A 41 -3.86 6.05 14.07
C ASN A 41 -2.52 5.28 13.96
N ILE A 42 -1.38 5.97 13.93
CA ILE A 42 -0.06 5.30 13.89
C ILE A 42 0.14 4.46 15.16
N ASP A 43 -0.23 4.97 16.34
CA ASP A 43 -0.19 4.19 17.58
C ASP A 43 -1.05 2.93 17.46
N LYS A 44 -2.26 3.05 16.89
CA LYS A 44 -3.13 1.90 16.63
C LYS A 44 -2.54 0.92 15.63
N TYR A 45 -1.87 1.36 14.58
CA TYR A 45 -1.22 0.49 13.60
C TYR A 45 -0.07 -0.33 14.23
N VAL A 46 0.69 0.28 15.13
CA VAL A 46 1.69 -0.43 15.94
C VAL A 46 1.03 -1.49 16.84
N GLU A 47 -0.05 -1.11 17.55
CA GLU A 47 -0.81 -2.06 18.39
C GLU A 47 -1.44 -3.20 17.58
N MET A 48 -1.81 -2.96 16.33
CA MET A 48 -2.34 -3.97 15.40
C MET A 48 -1.28 -4.99 14.95
N GLY A 49 0.00 -4.69 15.11
CA GLY A 49 1.09 -5.56 14.67
C GLY A 49 1.37 -5.46 13.17
N LEU A 50 1.21 -4.27 12.58
CA LEU A 50 1.69 -4.02 11.22
C LEU A 50 3.22 -4.08 11.17
N ASP A 51 3.76 -4.57 10.06
CA ASP A 51 5.20 -4.57 9.79
C ASP A 51 5.65 -3.22 9.19
N GLY A 52 4.80 -2.60 8.37
CA GLY A 52 5.11 -1.30 7.78
C GLY A 52 3.91 -0.54 7.22
N LEU A 53 4.16 0.73 6.91
CA LEU A 53 3.21 1.64 6.27
C LEU A 53 3.74 2.09 4.91
N VAL A 54 2.85 2.10 3.92
CA VAL A 54 3.12 2.63 2.57
C VAL A 54 2.25 3.86 2.37
N VAL A 55 2.79 5.03 2.68
CA VAL A 55 2.04 6.29 2.79
C VAL A 55 2.14 7.16 1.53
N GLY A 56 1.30 8.18 1.44
CA GLY A 56 1.43 9.21 0.40
C GLY A 56 0.87 8.84 -0.97
N GLY A 57 0.12 7.75 -1.08
CA GLY A 57 -0.46 7.29 -2.34
C GLY A 57 -1.91 7.70 -2.59
N PHE A 58 -2.59 6.91 -3.43
CA PHE A 58 -3.99 7.14 -3.80
C PHE A 58 -4.93 7.07 -2.60
N ILE A 59 -4.73 6.08 -1.73
CA ILE A 59 -5.55 5.85 -0.53
C ILE A 59 -5.38 6.99 0.49
N ALA A 60 -4.19 7.58 0.55
CA ALA A 60 -3.89 8.72 1.42
C ALA A 60 -4.34 10.07 0.84
N GLU A 61 -5.04 10.11 -0.29
CA GLU A 61 -5.46 11.32 -1.02
C GLU A 61 -4.29 12.25 -1.44
N CYS A 62 -3.06 11.76 -1.47
CA CYS A 62 -1.87 12.56 -1.79
C CYS A 62 -1.74 12.97 -3.26
N TRP A 63 -2.64 12.52 -4.13
CA TRP A 63 -2.85 13.02 -5.46
C TRP A 63 -3.59 14.38 -5.48
N ASN A 64 -4.20 14.78 -4.35
CA ASN A 64 -5.06 15.96 -4.21
C ASN A 64 -4.50 16.98 -3.18
N VAL A 65 -3.20 16.95 -2.93
CA VAL A 65 -2.52 17.92 -2.06
C VAL A 65 -1.39 18.62 -2.82
N THR A 66 -1.00 19.79 -2.36
CA THR A 66 0.16 20.51 -2.90
C THR A 66 1.48 19.80 -2.57
N PRO A 67 2.58 20.03 -3.30
CA PRO A 67 3.89 19.47 -2.95
C PRO A 67 4.34 19.79 -1.52
N SER A 68 4.07 20.99 -1.02
CA SER A 68 4.42 21.38 0.34
C SER A 68 3.59 20.66 1.40
N GLU A 69 2.30 20.45 1.14
CA GLU A 69 1.43 19.64 2.00
C GLU A 69 1.86 18.17 1.99
N TRP A 70 2.25 17.62 0.82
CA TRP A 70 2.79 16.27 0.72
C TRP A 70 4.04 16.11 1.60
N MET A 71 4.99 17.06 1.54
CA MET A 71 6.18 17.05 2.38
C MET A 71 5.81 17.11 3.86
N ARG A 72 4.90 18.04 4.23
CA ARG A 72 4.44 18.19 5.61
C ARG A 72 3.77 16.93 6.17
N TYR A 73 2.97 16.25 5.35
CA TYR A 73 2.36 14.97 5.73
C TYR A 73 3.42 13.91 6.07
N HIS A 74 4.46 13.79 5.25
CA HIS A 74 5.54 12.82 5.49
C HIS A 74 6.38 13.15 6.73
N GLU A 75 6.59 14.43 7.03
CA GLU A 75 7.20 14.85 8.31
C GLU A 75 6.36 14.39 9.50
N ILE A 76 5.05 14.67 9.47
CA ILE A 76 4.12 14.29 10.55
C ILE A 76 4.14 12.77 10.76
N VAL A 77 4.11 11.99 9.68
CA VAL A 77 4.15 10.54 9.74
C VAL A 77 5.48 10.03 10.32
N ALA A 78 6.62 10.58 9.87
CA ALA A 78 7.93 10.21 10.38
C ALA A 78 8.06 10.51 11.88
N GLU A 79 7.66 11.72 12.30
CA GLU A 79 7.65 12.14 13.71
C GLU A 79 6.77 11.22 14.56
N ALA A 80 5.55 10.94 14.10
CA ALA A 80 4.59 10.10 14.81
C ALA A 80 5.04 8.64 14.87
N ASN A 81 5.63 8.12 13.80
CA ASN A 81 6.13 6.73 13.76
C ASN A 81 7.32 6.50 14.68
N ALA A 82 8.22 7.47 14.79
CA ALA A 82 9.42 7.39 15.64
C ALA A 82 10.21 6.07 15.49
N GLY A 83 10.28 5.52 14.28
CA GLY A 83 11.03 4.29 13.97
C GLY A 83 10.36 2.98 14.41
N ARG A 84 9.08 2.99 14.78
CA ARG A 84 8.36 1.81 15.27
C ARG A 84 7.90 0.85 14.16
N LEU A 85 7.59 1.38 12.98
CA LEU A 85 7.19 0.63 11.78
C LEU A 85 8.12 0.98 10.63
N ASP A 86 8.29 0.07 9.68
CA ASP A 86 8.93 0.40 8.41
C ASP A 86 8.09 1.42 7.65
N LEU A 87 8.74 2.47 7.14
CA LEU A 87 8.07 3.52 6.37
C LEU A 87 8.45 3.47 4.90
N TRP A 88 7.45 3.41 4.05
CA TRP A 88 7.56 3.54 2.60
C TRP A 88 6.65 4.66 2.12
N THR A 89 7.08 5.36 1.08
CA THR A 89 6.25 6.36 0.40
C THR A 89 5.80 5.87 -0.96
N ILE A 90 4.72 6.47 -1.50
CA ILE A 90 4.30 6.26 -2.89
C ILE A 90 4.61 7.53 -3.69
N ILE A 91 5.34 7.38 -4.80
CA ILE A 91 5.65 8.46 -5.73
C ILE A 91 4.74 8.34 -6.95
N LEU A 92 3.91 9.35 -7.15
CA LEU A 92 2.90 9.43 -8.22
C LEU A 92 3.23 10.47 -9.30
N ASP A 93 4.32 11.22 -9.14
CA ASP A 93 4.62 12.37 -9.99
C ASP A 93 5.14 11.95 -11.36
N PRO A 94 4.58 12.52 -12.46
CA PRO A 94 5.09 12.28 -13.80
C PRO A 94 6.42 13.03 -14.07
N SER A 95 6.70 14.12 -13.36
CA SER A 95 7.96 14.86 -13.44
C SER A 95 9.06 14.09 -12.71
N VAL A 96 10.11 13.68 -13.45
CA VAL A 96 11.25 12.98 -12.85
C VAL A 96 11.98 13.83 -11.80
N HIS A 97 11.98 15.17 -11.97
CA HIS A 97 12.62 16.09 -11.02
C HIS A 97 11.85 16.14 -9.70
N LEU A 98 10.52 16.28 -9.76
CA LEU A 98 9.68 16.30 -8.56
C LEU A 98 9.66 14.93 -7.87
N ALA A 99 9.61 13.85 -8.65
CA ALA A 99 9.72 12.49 -8.12
C ALA A 99 11.04 12.28 -7.36
N LEU A 100 12.17 12.73 -7.92
CA LEU A 100 13.48 12.66 -7.27
C LEU A 100 13.54 13.53 -6.02
N GLU A 101 13.03 14.76 -6.08
CA GLU A 101 12.97 15.68 -4.92
C GLU A 101 12.21 15.05 -3.75
N LYS A 102 11.05 14.45 -4.02
CA LYS A 102 10.24 13.74 -3.03
C LYS A 102 10.97 12.51 -2.46
N MET A 103 11.60 11.70 -3.31
CA MET A 103 12.40 10.56 -2.85
C MET A 103 13.53 11.02 -1.91
N GLN A 104 14.32 12.02 -2.32
CA GLN A 104 15.42 12.53 -1.51
C GLN A 104 14.96 13.21 -0.22
N PHE A 105 13.76 13.79 -0.21
CA PHE A 105 13.18 14.38 0.99
C PHE A 105 12.85 13.29 2.02
N VAL A 106 12.12 12.25 1.64
CA VAL A 106 11.74 11.17 2.58
C VAL A 106 12.92 10.29 2.96
N GLU A 107 13.94 10.16 2.10
CA GLU A 107 15.22 9.53 2.44
C GLU A 107 15.86 10.20 3.67
N LYS A 108 15.84 11.53 3.73
CA LYS A 108 16.33 12.31 4.88
C LYS A 108 15.48 12.14 6.14
N LEU A 109 14.18 11.86 5.98
CA LEU A 109 13.29 11.56 7.10
C LEU A 109 13.43 10.13 7.64
N GLY A 110 14.26 9.29 7.01
CA GLY A 110 14.51 7.92 7.45
C GLY A 110 13.53 6.88 6.90
N PHE A 111 12.81 7.18 5.82
CA PHE A 111 11.98 6.18 5.13
C PHE A 111 12.85 5.06 4.56
N ASN A 112 12.32 3.83 4.58
CA ASN A 112 13.01 2.63 4.12
C ASN A 112 13.05 2.52 2.59
N GLY A 113 12.01 3.02 1.89
CA GLY A 113 11.94 2.95 0.44
C GLY A 113 10.77 3.72 -0.18
N ALA A 114 10.63 3.58 -1.49
CA ALA A 114 9.55 4.18 -2.25
C ALA A 114 8.87 3.15 -3.18
N GLU A 115 7.53 3.11 -3.13
CA GLU A 115 6.72 2.51 -4.19
C GLU A 115 6.58 3.56 -5.30
N VAL A 116 6.99 3.22 -6.51
CA VAL A 116 7.06 4.18 -7.61
C VAL A 116 6.19 3.72 -8.76
N ILE A 117 5.20 4.54 -9.14
CA ILE A 117 4.40 4.33 -10.34
C ILE A 117 5.15 4.88 -11.55
N ASN A 118 5.05 4.20 -12.69
CA ASN A 118 5.60 4.75 -13.92
C ASN A 118 4.86 6.03 -14.34
N PRO A 119 5.53 7.00 -15.01
CA PRO A 119 4.92 8.26 -15.39
C PRO A 119 3.72 8.07 -16.32
N VAL A 120 2.61 8.76 -16.00
CA VAL A 120 1.28 8.51 -16.57
C VAL A 120 1.06 9.18 -17.93
N VAL A 121 1.81 10.23 -18.27
CA VAL A 121 1.37 11.16 -19.32
C VAL A 121 2.10 10.98 -20.65
N GLN A 122 3.42 11.12 -20.72
CA GLN A 122 4.15 11.25 -21.98
C GLN A 122 5.11 10.11 -22.30
N LEU A 123 5.61 9.41 -21.30
CA LEU A 123 6.55 8.30 -21.48
C LEU A 123 5.77 6.98 -21.57
N ARG A 124 5.83 6.32 -22.71
CA ARG A 124 5.02 5.11 -22.97
C ARG A 124 5.81 3.93 -23.51
N THR A 125 6.99 4.18 -24.09
CA THR A 125 7.86 3.10 -24.54
C THR A 125 8.66 2.51 -23.40
N ASP A 126 9.04 1.25 -23.49
CA ASP A 126 9.88 0.58 -22.51
C ASP A 126 11.20 1.33 -22.26
N ASP A 127 11.80 1.90 -23.29
CA ASP A 127 13.08 2.63 -23.19
C ASP A 127 12.91 3.96 -22.45
N GLU A 128 11.85 4.71 -22.73
CA GLU A 128 11.55 5.97 -22.02
C GLU A 128 11.26 5.72 -20.54
N ILE A 129 10.43 4.72 -20.24
CA ILE A 129 10.09 4.37 -18.85
C ILE A 129 11.33 3.84 -18.12
N PHE A 130 12.14 3.01 -18.77
CA PHE A 130 13.41 2.54 -18.21
C PHE A 130 14.36 3.71 -17.88
N ALA A 131 14.52 4.66 -18.80
CA ALA A 131 15.37 5.83 -18.60
C ALA A 131 14.88 6.70 -17.42
N TRP A 132 13.56 6.82 -17.25
CA TRP A 132 12.95 7.55 -16.15
C TRP A 132 13.26 6.88 -14.79
N PHE A 133 13.04 5.56 -14.65
CA PHE A 133 13.40 4.84 -13.43
C PHE A 133 14.91 4.86 -13.16
N LYS A 134 15.71 4.67 -14.20
CA LYS A 134 17.16 4.74 -14.07
C LYS A 134 17.63 6.11 -13.57
N TYR A 135 17.01 7.21 -14.04
CA TYR A 135 17.34 8.54 -13.57
C TYR A 135 17.11 8.69 -12.05
N LEU A 136 16.01 8.14 -11.52
CA LEU A 136 15.70 8.15 -10.10
C LEU A 136 16.67 7.28 -9.31
N THR A 137 16.83 6.04 -9.72
CA THR A 137 17.66 5.06 -8.99
C THR A 137 19.15 5.38 -9.04
N ASP A 138 19.65 6.09 -10.05
CA ASP A 138 21.03 6.55 -10.07
C ASP A 138 21.31 7.70 -9.07
N ARG A 139 20.26 8.38 -8.56
CA ARG A 139 20.36 9.62 -7.76
C ARG A 139 19.74 9.54 -6.37
N SER A 140 19.17 8.40 -6.02
CA SER A 140 18.67 8.08 -4.68
C SER A 140 19.19 6.71 -4.27
N ASN A 141 19.44 6.52 -2.97
CA ASN A 141 19.83 5.21 -2.43
C ASN A 141 18.63 4.38 -1.95
N MET A 142 17.42 4.94 -2.03
CA MET A 142 16.21 4.28 -1.55
C MET A 142 15.89 3.01 -2.33
N ALA A 143 15.46 1.98 -1.61
CA ALA A 143 14.84 0.81 -2.21
C ALA A 143 13.58 1.22 -2.97
N VAL A 144 13.40 0.68 -4.19
CA VAL A 144 12.28 0.98 -5.07
C VAL A 144 11.44 -0.28 -5.28
N CYS A 145 10.17 -0.19 -4.89
CA CYS A 145 9.13 -1.12 -5.29
C CYS A 145 8.42 -0.57 -6.54
N LEU A 146 8.43 -1.30 -7.63
CA LEU A 146 7.69 -0.91 -8.83
C LEU A 146 6.19 -1.05 -8.56
N TYR A 147 5.39 -0.09 -9.00
CA TYR A 147 3.93 -0.24 -8.96
C TYR A 147 3.40 -0.58 -10.36
N ARG A 148 3.16 -1.86 -10.60
CA ARG A 148 2.61 -2.34 -11.86
C ARG A 148 1.08 -2.37 -11.76
N THR A 149 0.43 -1.39 -12.39
CA THR A 149 -1.02 -1.20 -12.33
C THR A 149 -1.58 -0.63 -13.61
N PRO A 150 -2.82 -1.00 -14.03
CA PRO A 150 -3.50 -0.35 -15.14
C PRO A 150 -3.86 1.12 -14.88
N VAL A 151 -3.90 1.55 -13.61
CA VAL A 151 -4.18 2.95 -13.22
C VAL A 151 -3.16 3.93 -13.79
N SER A 152 -1.92 3.48 -14.05
CA SER A 152 -0.90 4.30 -14.71
C SER A 152 -1.16 4.56 -16.21
N GLY A 153 -2.16 3.92 -16.80
CA GLY A 153 -2.45 4.01 -18.24
C GLY A 153 -1.46 3.26 -19.14
N THR A 154 -0.32 2.82 -18.62
CA THR A 154 0.66 1.98 -19.31
C THR A 154 1.19 0.93 -18.34
N VAL A 155 0.78 -0.32 -18.54
CA VAL A 155 1.23 -1.43 -17.70
C VAL A 155 2.66 -1.81 -18.09
N LEU A 156 3.58 -1.91 -17.10
CA LEU A 156 4.96 -2.31 -17.33
C LEU A 156 5.02 -3.67 -18.03
N SER A 157 5.71 -3.72 -19.17
CA SER A 157 5.91 -4.96 -19.93
C SER A 157 6.83 -5.94 -19.20
N TRP A 158 6.76 -7.23 -19.55
CA TRP A 158 7.64 -8.26 -19.00
C TRP A 158 9.12 -7.97 -19.27
N ASN A 159 9.43 -7.47 -20.48
CA ASN A 159 10.79 -7.11 -20.86
C ASN A 159 11.31 -5.92 -20.07
N LEU A 160 10.49 -4.89 -19.92
CA LEU A 160 10.85 -3.71 -19.13
C LEU A 160 11.07 -4.07 -17.65
N MET A 161 10.20 -4.88 -17.07
CA MET A 161 10.34 -5.32 -15.68
C MET A 161 11.65 -6.08 -15.43
N ARG A 162 12.05 -6.94 -16.34
CA ARG A 162 13.36 -7.64 -16.25
C ARG A 162 14.52 -6.65 -16.24
N ARG A 163 14.50 -5.67 -17.16
CA ARG A 163 15.53 -4.62 -17.23
C ARG A 163 15.56 -3.77 -15.96
N LEU A 164 14.38 -3.42 -15.43
CA LEU A 164 14.28 -2.66 -14.17
C LEU A 164 14.78 -3.47 -12.97
N ALA A 165 14.54 -4.77 -12.96
CA ALA A 165 15.03 -5.66 -11.91
C ALA A 165 16.57 -5.75 -11.85
N ASP A 166 17.28 -5.36 -12.90
CA ASP A 166 18.76 -5.30 -12.91
C ASP A 166 19.31 -4.05 -12.20
N LEU A 167 18.48 -3.02 -11.96
CA LEU A 167 18.88 -1.82 -11.21
C LEU A 167 19.09 -2.16 -9.72
N ASP A 168 20.18 -1.66 -9.13
CA ASP A 168 20.61 -2.03 -7.77
C ASP A 168 19.52 -1.88 -6.69
N THR A 169 18.79 -0.76 -6.74
CA THR A 169 17.80 -0.42 -5.72
C THR A 169 16.38 -0.91 -6.01
N VAL A 170 16.11 -1.47 -7.20
CA VAL A 170 14.79 -2.02 -7.54
C VAL A 170 14.62 -3.40 -6.89
N ILE A 171 13.87 -3.43 -5.78
CA ILE A 171 13.78 -4.61 -4.92
C ILE A 171 12.60 -5.52 -5.23
N GLY A 172 11.62 -5.04 -5.99
CA GLY A 172 10.41 -5.82 -6.23
C GLY A 172 9.35 -5.05 -6.99
N VAL A 173 8.18 -5.67 -7.09
CA VAL A 173 7.00 -5.10 -7.73
C VAL A 173 5.74 -5.39 -6.94
N LYS A 174 4.92 -4.37 -6.71
CA LYS A 174 3.51 -4.52 -6.35
C LYS A 174 2.71 -4.85 -7.61
N GLN A 175 2.13 -6.04 -7.65
CA GLN A 175 1.30 -6.49 -8.76
C GLN A 175 -0.15 -6.02 -8.56
N GLY A 176 -0.44 -4.80 -8.95
CA GLY A 176 -1.75 -4.16 -8.78
C GLY A 176 -2.82 -4.56 -9.79
N ALA A 177 -2.57 -5.53 -10.66
CA ALA A 177 -3.59 -6.12 -11.52
C ALA A 177 -4.23 -7.33 -10.80
N MET A 178 -5.56 -7.43 -10.83
CA MET A 178 -6.32 -8.52 -10.21
C MET A 178 -6.22 -9.83 -11.04
N ASN A 179 -5.02 -10.17 -11.48
CA ASN A 179 -4.77 -11.32 -12.34
C ASN A 179 -3.66 -12.21 -11.77
N ARG A 180 -4.07 -13.33 -11.14
CA ARG A 180 -3.15 -14.29 -10.52
C ARG A 180 -2.16 -14.93 -11.49
N ALA A 181 -2.57 -15.15 -12.73
CA ALA A 181 -1.68 -15.70 -13.76
C ALA A 181 -0.49 -14.75 -14.04
N GLU A 182 -0.70 -13.45 -13.97
CA GLU A 182 0.37 -12.46 -14.10
C GLU A 182 1.32 -12.48 -12.90
N THR A 183 0.82 -12.64 -11.67
CA THR A 183 1.67 -12.78 -10.47
C THR A 183 2.60 -14.00 -10.59
N ILE A 184 2.06 -15.15 -11.00
CA ILE A 184 2.84 -16.37 -11.26
C ILE A 184 3.86 -16.14 -12.36
N LYS A 185 3.45 -15.47 -13.45
CA LYS A 185 4.35 -15.14 -14.57
C LYS A 185 5.49 -14.24 -14.14
N ILE A 186 5.23 -13.21 -13.32
CA ILE A 186 6.27 -12.32 -12.79
C ILE A 186 7.30 -13.13 -12.01
N ARG A 187 6.85 -13.96 -11.05
CA ARG A 187 7.77 -14.78 -10.25
C ARG A 187 8.64 -15.70 -11.09
N SER A 188 8.10 -16.24 -12.18
CA SER A 188 8.87 -17.11 -13.09
C SER A 188 9.90 -16.36 -13.93
N LEU A 189 9.77 -15.05 -14.11
CA LEU A 189 10.62 -14.23 -14.97
C LEU A 189 11.69 -13.44 -14.24
N MET A 190 11.41 -13.09 -12.97
CA MET A 190 12.29 -12.20 -12.21
C MET A 190 13.44 -12.98 -11.57
N PRO A 191 14.59 -12.30 -11.32
CA PRO A 191 15.72 -12.93 -10.66
C PRO A 191 15.38 -13.33 -9.22
N GLU A 192 16.13 -14.26 -8.67
CA GLU A 192 16.06 -14.65 -7.27
C GLU A 192 16.24 -13.41 -6.36
N GLY A 193 15.45 -13.31 -5.30
CA GLY A 193 15.46 -12.16 -4.38
C GLY A 193 14.66 -10.95 -4.86
N PHE A 194 14.02 -11.01 -6.04
CA PHE A 194 13.08 -9.98 -6.46
C PHE A 194 11.71 -10.23 -5.85
N ASN A 195 11.22 -9.31 -5.03
CA ASN A 195 9.95 -9.46 -4.33
C ASN A 195 8.76 -9.20 -5.26
N THR A 196 7.92 -10.20 -5.48
CA THR A 196 6.61 -10.01 -6.11
C THR A 196 5.57 -9.89 -5.01
N MET A 197 5.04 -8.70 -4.83
CA MET A 197 4.20 -8.34 -3.69
C MET A 197 2.73 -8.39 -4.08
N GLU A 198 1.92 -9.09 -3.26
CA GLU A 198 0.48 -9.21 -3.45
C GLU A 198 -0.25 -8.07 -2.75
N PRO A 199 -1.01 -7.21 -3.47
CA PRO A 199 -1.76 -6.14 -2.83
C PRO A 199 -3.08 -6.58 -2.20
N PHE A 200 -3.63 -7.75 -2.59
CA PHE A 200 -4.94 -8.18 -2.12
C PHE A 200 -4.82 -9.29 -1.08
N GLU A 201 -5.20 -9.00 0.14
CA GLU A 201 -5.20 -9.98 1.23
C GLU A 201 -6.05 -11.23 0.89
N TYR A 202 -7.10 -11.06 0.10
CA TYR A 202 -7.92 -12.18 -0.40
C TYR A 202 -7.09 -13.28 -1.10
N PHE A 203 -6.03 -12.92 -1.80
CA PHE A 203 -5.15 -13.86 -2.48
C PHE A 203 -3.91 -14.24 -1.65
N PHE A 204 -3.72 -13.64 -0.49
CA PHE A 204 -2.43 -13.71 0.20
C PHE A 204 -2.13 -15.11 0.77
N LEU A 205 -3.14 -15.87 1.22
CA LEU A 205 -2.93 -17.27 1.64
C LEU A 205 -2.37 -18.14 0.51
N GLU A 206 -2.92 -18.00 -0.70
CA GLU A 206 -2.41 -18.72 -1.87
C GLU A 206 -1.04 -18.20 -2.28
N ASP A 207 -0.83 -16.90 -2.18
CA ASP A 207 0.43 -16.26 -2.48
C ASP A 207 1.57 -16.75 -1.58
N LEU A 208 1.32 -16.92 -0.29
CA LEU A 208 2.24 -17.56 0.66
C LEU A 208 2.62 -18.99 0.22
N ARG A 209 1.66 -19.78 -0.27
CA ARG A 209 1.92 -21.14 -0.80
C ARG A 209 2.84 -21.12 -2.04
N LEU A 210 2.79 -20.05 -2.81
CA LEU A 210 3.59 -19.85 -4.03
C LEU A 210 4.89 -19.08 -3.77
N GLY A 211 5.28 -18.92 -2.50
CA GLY A 211 6.51 -18.25 -2.12
C GLY A 211 6.41 -16.73 -1.95
N GLY A 212 5.20 -16.17 -1.89
CA GLY A 212 4.98 -14.79 -1.45
C GLY A 212 5.34 -14.60 0.01
N THR A 213 5.73 -13.39 0.40
CA THR A 213 6.15 -13.08 1.77
C THR A 213 5.47 -11.85 2.35
N VAL A 214 4.86 -11.02 1.51
CA VAL A 214 4.33 -9.72 1.90
C VAL A 214 3.01 -9.39 1.22
N CYS A 215 2.04 -8.96 2.02
CA CYS A 215 0.83 -8.29 1.56
C CYS A 215 1.08 -6.79 1.57
N TRP A 216 1.05 -6.16 0.38
CA TRP A 216 1.63 -4.85 0.19
C TRP A 216 0.67 -3.81 -0.35
N GLY A 217 0.52 -2.72 0.38
CA GLY A 217 -0.09 -1.49 -0.15
C GLY A 217 -1.60 -1.56 -0.34
N GLU A 218 -2.26 -2.33 0.50
CA GLU A 218 -3.70 -2.45 0.66
C GLU A 218 -4.05 -2.01 2.09
N LEU A 219 -5.30 -2.04 2.51
CA LEU A 219 -5.71 -1.56 3.83
C LEU A 219 -6.66 -2.50 4.60
N SER A 220 -7.02 -3.65 4.04
CA SER A 220 -8.02 -4.56 4.60
C SER A 220 -7.66 -5.06 6.00
N PHE A 221 -6.38 -5.36 6.25
CA PHE A 221 -5.93 -5.82 7.57
C PHE A 221 -6.26 -4.80 8.68
N MET A 222 -6.11 -3.50 8.40
CA MET A 222 -6.48 -2.44 9.35
C MET A 222 -7.98 -2.40 9.60
N LEU A 223 -8.80 -2.80 8.62
CA LEU A 223 -10.27 -2.76 8.66
C LEU A 223 -10.91 -3.96 9.34
N TYR A 224 -10.19 -5.05 9.58
CA TYR A 224 -10.77 -6.29 10.13
C TYR A 224 -11.19 -6.22 11.61
N GLY A 225 -10.95 -5.10 12.28
CA GLY A 225 -11.37 -4.90 13.66
C GLY A 225 -10.98 -6.07 14.57
N ASN A 226 -11.94 -6.58 15.33
CA ASN A 226 -11.72 -7.70 16.26
C ASN A 226 -11.35 -9.04 15.56
N LYS A 227 -11.63 -9.19 14.26
CA LYS A 227 -11.28 -10.41 13.50
C LYS A 227 -9.83 -10.39 12.92
N ARG A 228 -9.09 -9.31 13.11
CA ARG A 228 -7.70 -9.18 12.59
C ARG A 228 -6.79 -10.32 13.04
N HIS A 229 -6.98 -10.85 14.22
CA HIS A 229 -6.21 -12.00 14.72
C HIS A 229 -6.26 -13.20 13.77
N LEU A 230 -7.36 -13.42 13.03
CA LEU A 230 -7.47 -14.50 12.06
C LEU A 230 -6.46 -14.36 10.92
N ALA A 231 -6.15 -13.10 10.51
CA ALA A 231 -5.13 -12.85 9.50
C ALA A 231 -3.72 -13.19 10.03
N LEU A 232 -3.40 -12.79 11.24
CA LEU A 232 -2.12 -13.17 11.87
C LEU A 232 -2.01 -14.68 12.08
N ASP A 233 -3.10 -15.33 12.51
CA ASP A 233 -3.16 -16.78 12.71
C ASP A 233 -2.88 -17.54 11.41
N TYR A 234 -3.55 -17.19 10.30
CA TYR A 234 -3.32 -17.94 9.06
C TYR A 234 -1.91 -17.77 8.50
N ILE A 235 -1.29 -16.59 8.66
CA ILE A 235 0.11 -16.39 8.27
C ILE A 235 1.03 -17.27 9.13
N ASN A 236 0.86 -17.25 10.45
CA ASN A 236 1.67 -18.04 11.36
C ASN A 236 1.54 -19.56 11.07
N LEU A 237 0.33 -20.03 10.80
CA LEU A 237 0.07 -21.40 10.44
C LEU A 237 0.68 -21.77 9.08
N SER A 238 0.60 -20.87 8.10
CA SER A 238 1.23 -21.04 6.78
C SER A 238 2.74 -21.18 6.90
N ASN A 239 3.38 -20.34 7.72
CA ASN A 239 4.82 -20.41 7.99
C ASN A 239 5.26 -21.72 8.67
N GLN A 240 4.32 -22.40 9.34
CA GLN A 240 4.52 -23.73 9.93
C GLN A 240 4.17 -24.88 8.96
N GLY A 241 3.72 -24.58 7.74
CA GLY A 241 3.26 -25.57 6.77
C GLY A 241 1.87 -26.16 7.07
N LYS A 242 1.12 -25.59 8.01
CA LYS A 242 -0.21 -26.08 8.45
C LYS A 242 -1.32 -25.46 7.58
N TRP A 243 -1.31 -25.79 6.30
CA TRP A 243 -2.12 -25.13 5.29
C TRP A 243 -3.64 -25.27 5.48
N GLU A 244 -4.13 -26.42 5.94
CA GLU A 244 -5.58 -26.63 6.17
C GLU A 244 -6.08 -25.82 7.38
N GLU A 245 -5.28 -25.75 8.45
CA GLU A 245 -5.59 -24.91 9.60
C GLU A 245 -5.54 -23.42 9.23
N ALA A 246 -4.53 -23.01 8.43
CA ALA A 246 -4.42 -21.66 7.90
C ALA A 246 -5.63 -21.30 7.03
N ARG A 247 -6.06 -22.19 6.16
CA ARG A 247 -7.25 -22.02 5.33
C ARG A 247 -8.51 -21.78 6.18
N THR A 248 -8.72 -22.56 7.23
CA THR A 248 -9.86 -22.39 8.14
C THR A 248 -9.88 -20.98 8.76
N LYS A 249 -8.72 -20.46 9.16
CA LYS A 249 -8.61 -19.09 9.69
C LYS A 249 -8.88 -18.03 8.61
N TRP A 250 -8.33 -18.22 7.44
CA TRP A 250 -8.55 -17.35 6.28
C TRP A 250 -10.03 -17.32 5.86
N GLU A 251 -10.72 -18.46 5.85
CA GLU A 251 -12.17 -18.57 5.57
C GLU A 251 -13.01 -17.81 6.62
N GLY A 252 -12.56 -17.74 7.87
CA GLY A 252 -13.21 -16.94 8.93
C GLY A 252 -13.29 -15.45 8.67
N LEU A 253 -12.53 -14.93 7.70
CA LEU A 253 -12.58 -13.54 7.24
C LEU A 253 -13.52 -13.32 6.04
N HIS A 254 -14.18 -14.35 5.52
CA HIS A 254 -14.94 -14.29 4.27
C HIS A 254 -15.94 -13.12 4.26
N ASP A 255 -16.85 -13.06 5.23
CA ASP A 255 -17.94 -12.07 5.24
C ASP A 255 -17.44 -10.63 5.31
N VAL A 256 -16.37 -10.38 6.07
CA VAL A 256 -15.79 -9.04 6.17
C VAL A 256 -15.03 -8.66 4.88
N ARG A 257 -14.40 -9.65 4.21
CA ARG A 257 -13.79 -9.41 2.89
C ARG A 257 -14.82 -9.07 1.83
N GLU A 258 -15.91 -9.83 1.75
CA GLU A 258 -16.99 -9.53 0.80
C GLU A 258 -17.51 -8.10 1.01
N PHE A 259 -17.75 -7.71 2.25
CA PHE A 259 -18.16 -6.34 2.54
C PHE A 259 -17.11 -5.30 2.17
N TYR A 260 -15.83 -5.60 2.37
CA TYR A 260 -14.72 -4.75 1.93
C TYR A 260 -14.65 -4.65 0.40
N HIS A 261 -14.78 -5.77 -0.30
CA HIS A 261 -14.77 -5.80 -1.75
C HIS A 261 -15.93 -4.97 -2.32
N ASP A 262 -17.13 -5.11 -1.81
CA ASP A 262 -18.32 -4.40 -2.27
C ASP A 262 -18.25 -2.88 -2.05
N ASN A 263 -17.59 -2.44 -0.98
CA ASN A 263 -17.51 -1.01 -0.63
C ASN A 263 -16.22 -0.32 -1.07
N PHE A 264 -15.23 -1.06 -1.60
CA PHE A 264 -13.95 -0.52 -2.01
C PHE A 264 -13.40 -1.14 -3.29
N VAL A 265 -13.10 -2.44 -3.30
CA VAL A 265 -12.35 -3.08 -4.38
C VAL A 265 -13.09 -3.06 -5.70
N TRP A 266 -14.39 -3.44 -5.69
CA TRP A 266 -15.22 -3.48 -6.90
C TRP A 266 -15.56 -2.08 -7.42
N ASP A 267 -15.65 -1.08 -6.54
CA ASP A 267 -15.79 0.32 -6.94
C ASP A 267 -14.56 0.79 -7.73
N ILE A 268 -13.36 0.50 -7.24
CA ILE A 268 -12.12 0.83 -7.95
C ILE A 268 -12.03 0.06 -9.26
N ALA A 269 -12.34 -1.23 -9.26
CA ALA A 269 -12.29 -2.05 -10.48
C ALA A 269 -13.23 -1.54 -11.57
N ARG A 270 -14.41 -1.04 -11.18
CA ARG A 270 -15.42 -0.52 -12.09
C ARG A 270 -15.11 0.88 -12.60
N THR A 271 -14.57 1.74 -11.75
CA THR A 271 -14.39 3.19 -12.04
C THR A 271 -12.96 3.55 -12.42
N ALA A 272 -11.99 2.65 -12.18
CA ALA A 272 -10.56 2.90 -12.27
C ALA A 272 -10.09 4.09 -11.41
N THR A 273 -10.82 4.39 -10.31
CA THR A 273 -10.49 5.49 -9.38
C THR A 273 -10.73 5.09 -7.94
N TYR A 274 -9.93 5.66 -7.05
CA TYR A 274 -10.06 5.48 -5.60
C TYR A 274 -11.04 6.47 -4.97
N ALA A 275 -11.33 7.59 -5.63
CA ALA A 275 -11.95 8.76 -5.01
C ALA A 275 -13.27 8.45 -4.28
N SER A 276 -14.27 7.90 -4.96
CA SER A 276 -15.57 7.58 -4.34
C SER A 276 -15.50 6.45 -3.31
N ALA A 277 -14.67 5.44 -3.57
CA ALA A 277 -14.49 4.31 -2.67
C ALA A 277 -13.88 4.72 -1.33
N LEU A 278 -12.98 5.72 -1.31
CA LEU A 278 -12.33 6.20 -0.08
C LEU A 278 -13.31 6.82 0.91
N ALA A 279 -14.39 7.46 0.46
CA ALA A 279 -15.40 8.01 1.36
C ALA A 279 -16.07 6.90 2.22
N ASN A 280 -16.34 5.72 1.62
CA ASN A 280 -16.82 4.56 2.38
C ASN A 280 -15.78 4.08 3.41
N ILE A 281 -14.52 4.04 3.02
CA ILE A 281 -13.43 3.60 3.91
C ILE A 281 -13.22 4.56 5.08
N LYS A 282 -13.32 5.86 4.87
CA LYS A 282 -13.26 6.84 5.96
C LYS A 282 -14.38 6.61 6.98
N ALA A 283 -15.60 6.35 6.52
CA ALA A 283 -16.71 5.99 7.41
C ALA A 283 -16.47 4.66 8.17
N TRP A 284 -15.84 3.68 7.52
CA TRP A 284 -15.46 2.43 8.15
C TRP A 284 -14.39 2.65 9.24
N TYR A 285 -13.34 3.42 8.96
CA TYR A 285 -12.32 3.79 9.95
C TYR A 285 -12.94 4.34 11.23
N GLU A 286 -13.85 5.31 11.10
CA GLU A 286 -14.54 5.90 12.26
C GLU A 286 -15.37 4.88 13.02
N ALA A 287 -16.07 4.00 12.33
CA ALA A 287 -16.89 2.97 12.95
C ALA A 287 -16.09 1.95 13.78
N ILE A 288 -14.84 1.69 13.44
CA ILE A 288 -13.93 0.80 14.19
C ILE A 288 -13.01 1.56 15.17
N GLY A 289 -13.24 2.86 15.37
CA GLY A 289 -12.51 3.67 16.36
C GLY A 289 -11.21 4.31 15.86
N LEU A 290 -10.92 4.23 14.57
CA LEU A 290 -9.81 4.98 13.94
C LEU A 290 -10.26 6.40 13.57
N LYS A 291 -9.30 7.29 13.32
CA LYS A 291 -9.57 8.67 12.90
C LYS A 291 -9.55 8.77 11.38
N ALA A 292 -10.50 9.50 10.80
CA ALA A 292 -10.63 9.68 9.36
C ALA A 292 -11.00 11.11 8.95
N GLY A 293 -12.11 11.65 9.47
CA GLY A 293 -12.65 12.93 9.04
C GLY A 293 -13.17 12.90 7.59
N PRO A 294 -13.45 14.08 7.01
CA PRO A 294 -14.00 14.19 5.66
C PRO A 294 -12.99 13.80 4.58
N ILE A 295 -13.50 13.44 3.41
CA ILE A 295 -12.67 13.30 2.20
C ILE A 295 -12.35 14.68 1.63
N LEU A 296 -11.21 14.81 0.94
CA LEU A 296 -10.84 16.09 0.31
C LEU A 296 -11.73 16.43 -0.89
N PRO A 297 -12.18 17.70 -1.01
CA PRO A 297 -12.92 18.14 -2.18
C PRO A 297 -12.06 18.05 -3.45
N PRO A 298 -12.62 17.87 -4.65
CA PRO A 298 -14.06 17.94 -4.94
C PRO A 298 -14.83 16.61 -4.75
N VAL A 299 -14.22 15.60 -4.12
CA VAL A 299 -14.90 14.32 -3.90
C VAL A 299 -16.01 14.51 -2.85
N ALA A 300 -17.19 13.96 -3.15
CA ALA A 300 -18.31 14.01 -2.21
C ALA A 300 -18.13 12.99 -1.07
N ASP A 301 -18.36 13.42 0.14
CA ASP A 301 -18.41 12.53 1.29
C ASP A 301 -19.66 11.64 1.27
N VAL A 302 -19.64 10.54 2.01
CA VAL A 302 -20.82 9.69 2.18
C VAL A 302 -21.88 10.39 3.03
N THR A 303 -23.15 10.11 2.74
CA THR A 303 -24.27 10.62 3.53
C THR A 303 -24.24 10.06 4.94
N GLN A 304 -24.90 10.75 5.88
CA GLN A 304 -25.08 10.26 7.26
C GLN A 304 -25.79 8.89 7.30
N GLN A 305 -26.79 8.71 6.45
CA GLN A 305 -27.47 7.41 6.30
C GLN A 305 -26.47 6.31 5.89
N LYS A 306 -25.59 6.55 4.91
CA LYS A 306 -24.60 5.57 4.48
C LYS A 306 -23.58 5.26 5.58
N ARG A 307 -23.17 6.24 6.41
CA ARG A 307 -22.33 6.02 7.59
C ARG A 307 -22.98 5.08 8.60
N GLU A 308 -24.27 5.27 8.86
CA GLU A 308 -25.05 4.43 9.77
C GLU A 308 -25.22 3.01 9.23
N GLU A 309 -25.49 2.85 7.93
CA GLU A 309 -25.55 1.55 7.25
C GLU A 309 -24.21 0.78 7.36
N ILE A 310 -23.11 1.46 7.06
CA ILE A 310 -21.76 0.86 7.21
C ILE A 310 -21.56 0.42 8.65
N LYS A 311 -21.77 1.30 9.62
CA LYS A 311 -21.59 0.99 11.05
C LYS A 311 -22.44 -0.19 11.51
N ALA A 312 -23.73 -0.20 11.15
CA ALA A 312 -24.64 -1.30 11.49
C ALA A 312 -24.13 -2.64 10.93
N ARG A 313 -23.67 -2.65 9.67
CA ARG A 313 -23.12 -3.86 9.08
C ARG A 313 -21.83 -4.33 9.75
N LEU A 314 -20.96 -3.42 10.17
CA LEU A 314 -19.73 -3.76 10.88
C LEU A 314 -20.00 -4.38 12.27
N VAL A 315 -21.03 -3.90 12.96
CA VAL A 315 -21.51 -4.52 14.22
C VAL A 315 -22.04 -5.93 13.95
N GLU A 316 -22.88 -6.13 12.94
CA GLU A 316 -23.36 -7.47 12.55
C GLU A 316 -22.22 -8.43 12.23
N LEU A 317 -21.17 -7.93 11.58
CA LEU A 317 -19.96 -8.69 11.24
C LEU A 317 -19.07 -8.94 12.48
N GLY A 318 -19.34 -8.33 13.63
CA GLY A 318 -18.59 -8.47 14.86
C GLY A 318 -17.18 -7.84 14.81
N ILE A 319 -17.01 -6.77 14.04
CA ILE A 319 -15.71 -6.09 13.85
C ILE A 319 -15.68 -4.63 14.35
N ALA A 320 -16.85 -4.05 14.72
CA ALA A 320 -16.98 -2.74 15.34
C ALA A 320 -17.54 -2.85 16.75
#